data_2e3973e9d31152eb4ff1433e976fc972
#
_entry.id   2e3973e9d31152eb4ff1433e976fc972
#
_cell.length_a   1.000
_cell.length_b   1.000
_cell.length_c   1.000
_cell.angle_alpha   90.00
_cell.angle_beta   90.00
_cell.angle_gamma   90.00
#
_symmetry.space_group_name_H-M   'P 1'
#
loop_
_entity.id
_entity.type
_entity.pdbx_description
1 polymer ?
#
loop_
_entity_poly.entity_id
_entity_poly.type
_entity_poly.pdbx_seq_one_letter_code
_entity_poly.pdbx_strand_id
1 'polypeptide(L)'
;MFMIAGPNGAGKSTLYETRIRPRTAAPFINADIIQRDELKDPSMQASYRAAELAESRRREYLAEGKSFVSESTFSHPSKLQLLEDAKAAGFRVVVYHVNLRSPELSVHRVAKRFDEGGHDVPEDKIRERFARNPALIRQAVLQSDKAFVYDNSTLNRSPALTIELAAGKVVRVSDQVPTWARDLYAKELEPFSASRLNPAAASFADAKVIAQKLGGDEVVVRIPGNNTSQVHQGMMVGETALHWVQQVQDKTFVTHFKTALPSTIELQRTYQVHYTAHGRARAEWVRPAQPGGGG
;
A
#
# COMPACT_ATOMS: atom_id res chain seq x y z
N MET A 1 -9.80 -9.36 -6.77
CA MET A 1 -9.45 -8.88 -8.12
C MET A 1 -7.99 -8.44 -8.16
N PHE A 2 -7.26 -8.74 -9.26
CA PHE A 2 -5.89 -8.27 -9.48
C PHE A 2 -5.84 -7.40 -10.74
N MET A 3 -5.18 -6.26 -10.67
CA MET A 3 -4.99 -5.34 -11.80
C MET A 3 -3.50 -5.14 -12.07
N ILE A 4 -3.07 -5.39 -13.32
CA ILE A 4 -1.72 -5.12 -13.77
C ILE A 4 -1.76 -3.86 -14.63
N ALA A 5 -1.07 -2.82 -14.21
CA ALA A 5 -1.08 -1.50 -14.83
C ALA A 5 0.33 -1.03 -15.22
N GLY A 6 0.44 -0.39 -16.38
CA GLY A 6 1.72 0.14 -16.86
C GLY A 6 1.71 0.42 -18.35
N PRO A 7 2.68 1.19 -18.87
CA PRO A 7 2.75 1.57 -20.27
C PRO A 7 3.00 0.37 -21.20
N ASN A 8 2.88 0.61 -22.49
CA ASN A 8 3.27 -0.36 -23.51
C ASN A 8 4.76 -0.74 -23.32
N GLY A 9 5.12 -1.99 -23.55
CA GLY A 9 6.50 -2.44 -23.37
C GLY A 9 7.03 -2.53 -21.94
N ALA A 10 6.22 -2.16 -20.91
CA ALA A 10 6.63 -2.22 -19.51
C ALA A 10 6.89 -3.64 -18.98
N GLY A 11 6.43 -4.69 -19.68
CA GLY A 11 6.59 -6.09 -19.26
C GLY A 11 5.49 -6.58 -18.33
N LYS A 12 4.27 -6.07 -18.48
CA LYS A 12 3.09 -6.49 -17.72
C LYS A 12 2.83 -8.01 -17.84
N SER A 13 2.84 -8.54 -19.08
CA SER A 13 2.63 -9.97 -19.31
C SER A 13 3.77 -10.82 -18.71
N THR A 14 5.01 -10.34 -18.74
CA THR A 14 6.15 -11.00 -18.07
C THR A 14 5.94 -11.02 -16.55
N LEU A 15 5.48 -9.92 -15.96
CA LEU A 15 5.16 -9.87 -14.53
C LEU A 15 4.02 -10.84 -14.18
N TYR A 16 2.99 -10.91 -15.03
CA TYR A 16 1.92 -11.90 -14.87
C TYR A 16 2.47 -13.32 -14.82
N GLU A 17 3.19 -13.74 -15.83
CA GLU A 17 3.72 -15.11 -15.95
C GLU A 17 4.68 -15.46 -14.80
N THR A 18 5.56 -14.53 -14.41
CA THR A 18 6.61 -14.83 -13.43
C THR A 18 6.22 -14.63 -11.96
N ARG A 19 5.24 -13.78 -11.68
CA ARG A 19 4.92 -13.38 -10.30
C ARG A 19 3.48 -13.63 -9.88
N ILE A 20 2.52 -13.53 -10.80
CA ILE A 20 1.09 -13.58 -10.45
C ILE A 20 0.53 -14.97 -10.72
N ARG A 21 0.68 -15.47 -11.94
CA ARG A 21 0.21 -16.79 -12.36
C ARG A 21 0.59 -17.94 -11.41
N PRO A 22 1.84 -18.03 -10.87
CA PRO A 22 2.18 -19.09 -9.93
C PRO A 22 1.47 -19.01 -8.56
N ARG A 23 0.78 -17.89 -8.28
CA ARG A 23 0.15 -17.60 -6.98
C ARG A 23 -1.37 -17.56 -7.02
N THR A 24 -1.98 -17.66 -8.19
CA THR A 24 -3.43 -17.62 -8.33
C THR A 24 -3.90 -18.45 -9.51
N ALA A 25 -5.02 -19.15 -9.33
CA ALA A 25 -5.74 -19.82 -10.40
C ALA A 25 -6.75 -18.86 -11.10
N ALA A 26 -6.80 -17.59 -10.71
CA ALA A 26 -7.71 -16.59 -11.28
C ALA A 26 -7.41 -16.38 -12.78
N PRO A 27 -8.42 -16.40 -13.65
CA PRO A 27 -8.22 -16.24 -15.09
C PRO A 27 -7.65 -14.87 -15.42
N PHE A 28 -6.82 -14.85 -16.48
CA PHE A 28 -6.20 -13.63 -16.99
C PHE A 28 -7.05 -13.05 -18.14
N ILE A 29 -7.68 -11.92 -17.89
CA ILE A 29 -8.51 -11.21 -18.87
C ILE A 29 -7.67 -10.11 -19.52
N ASN A 30 -7.22 -10.37 -20.75
CA ASN A 30 -6.38 -9.48 -21.56
C ASN A 30 -6.92 -9.44 -22.99
N ALA A 31 -7.22 -8.23 -23.49
CA ALA A 31 -7.78 -8.04 -24.84
C ALA A 31 -6.82 -8.48 -25.94
N ASP A 32 -5.50 -8.28 -25.79
CA ASP A 32 -4.51 -8.69 -26.78
C ASP A 32 -4.50 -10.24 -26.93
N ILE A 33 -4.66 -10.95 -25.81
CA ILE A 33 -4.76 -12.43 -25.82
C ILE A 33 -6.08 -12.88 -26.46
N ILE A 34 -7.19 -12.23 -26.12
CA ILE A 34 -8.51 -12.53 -26.72
C ILE A 34 -8.44 -12.32 -28.25
N GLN A 35 -7.84 -11.22 -28.70
CA GLN A 35 -7.68 -10.94 -30.12
C GLN A 35 -6.83 -12.02 -30.82
N ARG A 36 -5.66 -12.35 -30.25
CA ARG A 36 -4.71 -13.29 -30.85
C ARG A 36 -5.23 -14.73 -30.86
N ASP A 37 -5.71 -15.21 -29.73
CA ASP A 37 -5.95 -16.63 -29.51
C ASP A 37 -7.41 -17.06 -29.79
N GLU A 38 -8.38 -16.16 -29.56
CA GLU A 38 -9.80 -16.46 -29.73
C GLU A 38 -10.34 -15.90 -31.05
N LEU A 39 -10.12 -14.61 -31.35
CA LEU A 39 -10.61 -14.01 -32.59
C LEU A 39 -9.71 -14.35 -33.78
N LYS A 40 -8.41 -14.57 -33.58
CA LYS A 40 -7.41 -14.90 -34.57
C LYS A 40 -7.41 -13.95 -35.78
N ASP A 41 -7.71 -12.66 -35.51
CA ASP A 41 -7.85 -11.61 -36.50
C ASP A 41 -6.98 -10.41 -36.05
N PRO A 42 -5.92 -10.03 -36.81
CA PRO A 42 -5.05 -8.91 -36.45
C PRO A 42 -5.65 -7.53 -36.76
N SER A 43 -6.87 -7.47 -37.32
CA SER A 43 -7.50 -6.22 -37.72
C SER A 43 -7.79 -5.31 -36.53
N MET A 44 -7.86 -3.98 -36.82
CA MET A 44 -8.26 -2.98 -35.82
C MET A 44 -9.69 -3.24 -35.31
N GLN A 45 -10.59 -3.73 -36.17
CA GLN A 45 -11.96 -4.07 -35.78
C GLN A 45 -11.98 -5.20 -34.77
N ALA A 46 -11.16 -6.24 -34.97
CA ALA A 46 -11.01 -7.34 -34.00
C ALA A 46 -10.41 -6.84 -32.67
N SER A 47 -9.51 -5.86 -32.68
CA SER A 47 -8.99 -5.24 -31.46
C SER A 47 -10.09 -4.57 -30.63
N TYR A 48 -10.99 -3.83 -31.25
CA TYR A 48 -12.16 -3.24 -30.55
C TYR A 48 -13.08 -4.33 -29.98
N ARG A 49 -13.40 -5.36 -30.79
CA ARG A 49 -14.21 -6.48 -30.34
C ARG A 49 -13.57 -7.25 -29.16
N ALA A 50 -12.27 -7.45 -29.20
CA ALA A 50 -11.51 -8.08 -28.11
C ALA A 50 -11.59 -7.23 -26.82
N ALA A 51 -11.52 -5.91 -26.94
CA ALA A 51 -11.66 -4.99 -25.81
C ALA A 51 -13.07 -5.06 -25.19
N GLU A 52 -14.11 -5.15 -26.02
CA GLU A 52 -15.50 -5.31 -25.56
C GLU A 52 -15.71 -6.67 -24.87
N LEU A 53 -15.20 -7.76 -25.44
CA LEU A 53 -15.24 -9.09 -24.83
C LEU A 53 -14.51 -9.12 -23.48
N ALA A 54 -13.34 -8.48 -23.40
CA ALA A 54 -12.61 -8.37 -22.14
C ALA A 54 -13.39 -7.59 -21.09
N GLU A 55 -14.09 -6.53 -21.50
CA GLU A 55 -14.97 -5.75 -20.60
C GLU A 55 -16.17 -6.56 -20.12
N SER A 56 -16.87 -7.27 -21.03
CA SER A 56 -17.99 -8.16 -20.67
C SER A 56 -17.56 -9.20 -19.65
N ARG A 57 -16.45 -9.91 -19.91
CA ARG A 57 -15.91 -10.91 -18.98
C ARG A 57 -15.58 -10.34 -17.61
N ARG A 58 -15.00 -9.15 -17.53
CA ARG A 58 -14.74 -8.50 -16.24
C ARG A 58 -16.02 -8.25 -15.47
N ARG A 59 -17.08 -7.77 -16.13
CA ARG A 59 -18.40 -7.53 -15.51
C ARG A 59 -19.05 -8.84 -15.04
N GLU A 60 -18.99 -9.89 -15.85
CA GLU A 60 -19.48 -11.21 -15.48
C GLU A 60 -18.78 -11.74 -14.21
N TYR A 61 -17.46 -11.69 -14.18
CA TYR A 61 -16.69 -12.12 -13.01
C TYR A 61 -16.97 -11.27 -11.77
N LEU A 62 -17.18 -9.96 -11.93
CA LEU A 62 -17.60 -9.09 -10.81
C LEU A 62 -18.99 -9.49 -10.30
N ALA A 63 -19.96 -9.69 -11.19
CA ALA A 63 -21.32 -10.06 -10.82
C ALA A 63 -21.38 -11.43 -10.12
N GLU A 64 -20.53 -12.38 -10.54
CA GLU A 64 -20.45 -13.72 -9.98
C GLU A 64 -19.56 -13.82 -8.71
N GLY A 65 -18.95 -12.75 -8.27
CA GLY A 65 -18.02 -12.76 -7.13
C GLY A 65 -16.72 -13.55 -7.38
N LYS A 66 -16.38 -13.83 -8.64
CA LYS A 66 -15.22 -14.65 -9.03
C LYS A 66 -13.97 -13.81 -9.23
N SER A 67 -12.87 -14.25 -8.64
CA SER A 67 -11.57 -13.58 -8.78
C SER A 67 -11.03 -13.65 -10.21
N PHE A 68 -10.42 -12.57 -10.68
CA PHE A 68 -9.76 -12.50 -11.99
C PHE A 68 -8.54 -11.59 -11.94
N VAL A 69 -7.67 -11.73 -12.93
CA VAL A 69 -6.55 -10.83 -13.22
C VAL A 69 -6.88 -10.03 -14.47
N SER A 70 -6.74 -8.72 -14.42
CA SER A 70 -6.92 -7.81 -15.56
C SER A 70 -5.64 -7.05 -15.85
N GLU A 71 -5.37 -6.82 -17.13
CA GLU A 71 -4.25 -5.99 -17.59
C GLU A 71 -4.78 -4.70 -18.24
N SER A 72 -4.09 -3.58 -18.03
CA SER A 72 -4.43 -2.30 -18.64
C SER A 72 -3.22 -1.37 -18.77
N THR A 73 -3.20 -0.57 -19.83
CA THR A 73 -2.29 0.58 -19.94
C THR A 73 -2.78 1.78 -19.13
N PHE A 74 -4.00 1.73 -18.58
CA PHE A 74 -4.65 2.84 -17.86
C PHE A 74 -4.76 4.13 -18.68
N SER A 75 -5.06 4.02 -19.94
CA SER A 75 -5.19 5.17 -20.85
C SER A 75 -6.51 5.94 -20.71
N HIS A 76 -7.44 5.46 -19.89
CA HIS A 76 -8.74 6.11 -19.67
C HIS A 76 -9.18 6.02 -18.20
N PRO A 77 -9.83 7.06 -17.63
CA PRO A 77 -10.33 7.07 -16.24
C PRO A 77 -11.33 5.95 -15.90
N SER A 78 -12.04 5.39 -16.89
CA SER A 78 -12.96 4.26 -16.67
C SER A 78 -12.31 3.03 -16.02
N LYS A 79 -10.98 2.95 -16.04
CA LYS A 79 -10.27 1.86 -15.35
C LYS A 79 -10.23 2.05 -13.82
N LEU A 80 -10.36 3.28 -13.34
CA LEU A 80 -10.57 3.56 -11.91
C LEU A 80 -11.96 3.09 -11.48
N GLN A 81 -12.99 3.36 -12.31
CA GLN A 81 -14.36 2.90 -12.02
C GLN A 81 -14.42 1.37 -11.83
N LEU A 82 -13.71 0.59 -12.66
CA LEU A 82 -13.64 -0.85 -12.48
C LEU A 82 -13.11 -1.28 -11.09
N LEU A 83 -12.17 -0.53 -10.52
CA LEU A 83 -11.64 -0.80 -9.18
C LEU A 83 -12.68 -0.45 -8.10
N GLU A 84 -13.37 0.67 -8.27
CA GLU A 84 -14.45 1.11 -7.37
C GLU A 84 -15.60 0.09 -7.38
N ASP A 85 -16.05 -0.34 -8.55
CA ASP A 85 -17.09 -1.34 -8.72
C ASP A 85 -16.69 -2.68 -8.06
N ALA A 86 -15.42 -3.09 -8.23
CA ALA A 86 -14.91 -4.29 -7.58
C ALA A 86 -14.92 -4.18 -6.06
N LYS A 87 -14.51 -3.03 -5.51
CA LYS A 87 -14.58 -2.80 -4.05
C LYS A 87 -16.01 -2.77 -3.54
N ALA A 88 -16.92 -2.11 -4.26
CA ALA A 88 -18.35 -2.09 -3.92
C ALA A 88 -18.96 -3.50 -3.93
N ALA A 89 -18.49 -4.38 -4.81
CA ALA A 89 -18.87 -5.80 -4.87
C ALA A 89 -18.13 -6.68 -3.82
N GLY A 90 -17.37 -6.09 -2.89
CA GLY A 90 -16.70 -6.80 -1.80
C GLY A 90 -15.36 -7.46 -2.19
N PHE A 91 -14.82 -7.16 -3.36
CA PHE A 91 -13.52 -7.68 -3.75
C PHE A 91 -12.38 -7.00 -2.99
N ARG A 92 -11.39 -7.78 -2.60
CA ARG A 92 -10.07 -7.26 -2.30
C ARG A 92 -9.35 -6.92 -3.61
N VAL A 93 -8.98 -5.65 -3.78
CA VAL A 93 -8.32 -5.13 -4.98
C VAL A 93 -6.81 -5.06 -4.76
N VAL A 94 -6.05 -5.75 -5.62
CA VAL A 94 -4.59 -5.72 -5.62
C VAL A 94 -4.09 -5.14 -6.94
N VAL A 95 -3.28 -4.07 -6.87
CA VAL A 95 -2.73 -3.40 -8.05
C VAL A 95 -1.23 -3.67 -8.17
N TYR A 96 -0.81 -4.06 -9.37
CA TYR A 96 0.60 -4.20 -9.76
C TYR A 96 0.92 -3.11 -10.77
N HIS A 97 1.66 -2.08 -10.35
CA HIS A 97 2.17 -1.05 -11.23
C HIS A 97 3.55 -1.43 -11.74
N VAL A 98 3.68 -1.63 -13.03
CA VAL A 98 4.95 -1.90 -13.70
C VAL A 98 5.31 -0.71 -14.59
N ASN A 99 6.50 -0.13 -14.41
CA ASN A 99 6.92 1.00 -15.24
C ASN A 99 8.40 0.91 -15.64
N LEU A 100 8.79 1.81 -16.53
CA LEU A 100 10.11 1.95 -17.12
C LEU A 100 10.66 3.36 -16.81
N ARG A 101 11.98 3.49 -16.88
CA ARG A 101 12.66 4.77 -16.62
C ARG A 101 12.42 5.83 -17.71
N SER A 102 12.04 5.43 -18.93
CA SER A 102 11.86 6.38 -20.01
C SER A 102 10.91 5.87 -21.11
N PRO A 103 10.27 6.79 -21.88
CA PRO A 103 9.45 6.44 -23.01
C PRO A 103 10.25 5.82 -24.17
N GLU A 104 11.53 6.17 -24.35
CA GLU A 104 12.40 5.60 -25.38
C GLU A 104 12.55 4.09 -25.19
N LEU A 105 12.73 3.66 -23.93
CA LEU A 105 12.81 2.23 -23.61
C LEU A 105 11.48 1.53 -23.91
N SER A 106 10.35 2.20 -23.69
CA SER A 106 9.03 1.70 -24.04
C SER A 106 8.89 1.51 -25.56
N VAL A 107 9.25 2.53 -26.35
CA VAL A 107 9.24 2.51 -27.82
C VAL A 107 10.13 1.38 -28.35
N HIS A 108 11.38 1.31 -27.90
CA HIS A 108 12.32 0.28 -28.34
C HIS A 108 11.78 -1.14 -28.08
N ARG A 109 11.17 -1.39 -26.91
CA ARG A 109 10.61 -2.72 -26.59
C ARG A 109 9.36 -3.06 -27.39
N VAL A 110 8.53 -2.08 -27.71
CA VAL A 110 7.36 -2.28 -28.56
C VAL A 110 7.81 -2.59 -29.99
N ALA A 111 8.78 -1.83 -30.55
CA ALA A 111 9.35 -2.09 -31.87
C ALA A 111 9.94 -3.49 -31.97
N LYS A 112 10.80 -3.88 -31.01
CA LYS A 112 11.36 -5.24 -30.98
C LYS A 112 10.28 -6.34 -30.94
N ARG A 113 9.23 -6.14 -30.15
CA ARG A 113 8.11 -7.10 -30.09
C ARG A 113 7.34 -7.17 -31.39
N PHE A 114 7.23 -6.05 -32.12
CA PHE A 114 6.61 -6.00 -33.45
C PHE A 114 7.41 -6.85 -34.46
N ASP A 115 8.74 -6.72 -34.47
CA ASP A 115 9.63 -7.54 -35.30
C ASP A 115 9.49 -9.05 -34.99
N GLU A 116 9.10 -9.39 -33.76
CA GLU A 116 8.82 -10.75 -33.28
C GLU A 116 7.37 -11.22 -33.57
N GLY A 117 6.58 -10.47 -34.35
CA GLY A 117 5.19 -10.81 -34.72
C GLY A 117 4.12 -10.29 -33.76
N GLY A 118 4.46 -9.34 -32.89
CA GLY A 118 3.50 -8.69 -32.00
C GLY A 118 2.76 -7.52 -32.66
N HIS A 119 1.80 -6.94 -31.94
CA HIS A 119 1.05 -5.76 -32.38
C HIS A 119 1.90 -4.50 -32.48
N ASP A 120 1.72 -3.76 -33.55
CA ASP A 120 2.23 -2.40 -33.69
C ASP A 120 1.43 -1.41 -32.86
N VAL A 121 2.16 -0.49 -32.22
CA VAL A 121 1.57 0.68 -31.55
C VAL A 121 2.35 1.90 -32.01
N PRO A 122 1.70 2.91 -32.61
CA PRO A 122 2.37 4.12 -33.08
C PRO A 122 3.19 4.79 -31.95
N GLU A 123 4.41 5.23 -32.30
CA GLU A 123 5.36 5.79 -31.32
C GLU A 123 4.79 7.01 -30.57
N ASP A 124 4.09 7.90 -31.27
CA ASP A 124 3.43 9.06 -30.69
C ASP A 124 2.43 8.63 -29.60
N LYS A 125 1.67 7.57 -29.82
CA LYS A 125 0.74 7.01 -28.84
C LYS A 125 1.43 6.38 -27.64
N ILE A 126 2.57 5.75 -27.85
CA ILE A 126 3.38 5.19 -26.74
C ILE A 126 3.87 6.33 -25.87
N ARG A 127 4.43 7.39 -26.44
CA ARG A 127 4.94 8.57 -25.73
C ARG A 127 3.83 9.33 -24.98
N GLU A 128 2.71 9.59 -25.66
CA GLU A 128 1.54 10.21 -25.05
C GLU A 128 1.03 9.45 -23.82
N ARG A 129 0.87 8.13 -23.95
CA ARG A 129 0.40 7.26 -22.86
C ARG A 129 1.43 7.18 -21.74
N PHE A 130 2.71 7.13 -22.07
CA PHE A 130 3.78 7.09 -21.07
C PHE A 130 3.80 8.33 -20.17
N ALA A 131 3.52 9.51 -20.74
CA ALA A 131 3.45 10.76 -19.99
C ALA A 131 2.15 10.88 -19.16
N ARG A 132 1.01 10.49 -19.73
CA ARG A 132 -0.32 10.70 -19.14
C ARG A 132 -0.73 9.65 -18.10
N ASN A 133 -0.48 8.38 -18.39
CA ASN A 133 -1.06 7.28 -17.63
C ASN A 133 -0.53 7.09 -16.20
N PRO A 134 0.73 7.46 -15.85
CA PRO A 134 1.24 7.28 -14.49
C PRO A 134 0.38 7.92 -13.41
N ALA A 135 -0.22 9.09 -13.68
CA ALA A 135 -1.09 9.77 -12.73
C ALA A 135 -2.36 8.95 -12.40
N LEU A 136 -2.99 8.35 -13.42
CA LEU A 136 -4.16 7.47 -13.23
C LEU A 136 -3.78 6.16 -12.54
N ILE A 137 -2.62 5.59 -12.90
CA ILE A 137 -2.13 4.37 -12.25
C ILE A 137 -1.82 4.62 -10.78
N ARG A 138 -1.24 5.79 -10.44
CA ARG A 138 -1.01 6.17 -9.04
C ARG A 138 -2.34 6.24 -8.26
N GLN A 139 -3.40 6.82 -8.84
CA GLN A 139 -4.73 6.83 -8.20
C GLN A 139 -5.23 5.40 -7.93
N ALA A 140 -5.11 4.49 -8.91
CA ALA A 140 -5.47 3.09 -8.74
C ALA A 140 -4.67 2.41 -7.61
N VAL A 141 -3.36 2.68 -7.53
CA VAL A 141 -2.48 2.18 -6.46
C VAL A 141 -2.95 2.66 -5.09
N LEU A 142 -3.28 3.96 -4.96
CA LEU A 142 -3.70 4.55 -3.68
C LEU A 142 -5.10 4.10 -3.24
N GLN A 143 -6.00 3.81 -4.18
CA GLN A 143 -7.34 3.32 -3.90
C GLN A 143 -7.40 1.81 -3.60
N SER A 144 -6.34 1.06 -3.92
CA SER A 144 -6.32 -0.39 -3.74
C SER A 144 -6.09 -0.82 -2.29
N ASP A 145 -6.50 -2.05 -1.95
CA ASP A 145 -6.23 -2.63 -0.63
C ASP A 145 -4.76 -3.01 -0.48
N LYS A 146 -4.11 -3.40 -1.58
CA LYS A 146 -2.69 -3.67 -1.65
C LYS A 146 -2.14 -3.29 -3.02
N ALA A 147 -0.93 -2.72 -3.04
CA ALA A 147 -0.26 -2.43 -4.29
C ALA A 147 1.23 -2.76 -4.25
N PHE A 148 1.75 -3.10 -5.44
CA PHE A 148 3.15 -3.39 -5.67
C PHE A 148 3.64 -2.59 -6.87
N VAL A 149 4.68 -1.78 -6.68
CA VAL A 149 5.29 -0.96 -7.73
C VAL A 149 6.59 -1.61 -8.18
N TYR A 150 6.69 -1.91 -9.46
CA TYR A 150 7.83 -2.60 -10.07
C TYR A 150 8.53 -1.71 -11.09
N ASP A 151 9.85 -1.66 -11.02
CA ASP A 151 10.71 -1.14 -12.08
C ASP A 151 11.18 -2.28 -13.00
N ASN A 152 10.94 -2.12 -14.29
CA ASN A 152 11.40 -3.08 -15.31
C ASN A 152 12.36 -2.40 -16.31
N SER A 153 13.15 -1.44 -15.87
CA SER A 153 14.07 -0.69 -16.75
C SER A 153 15.30 -1.48 -17.14
N THR A 154 15.67 -2.51 -16.39
CA THR A 154 16.87 -3.33 -16.66
C THR A 154 16.53 -4.42 -17.67
N LEU A 155 17.32 -4.49 -18.76
CA LEU A 155 17.18 -5.54 -19.75
C LEU A 155 17.60 -6.91 -19.18
N ASN A 156 16.94 -7.97 -19.65
CA ASN A 156 17.26 -9.37 -19.29
C ASN A 156 17.20 -9.66 -17.78
N ARG A 157 16.45 -8.87 -17.01
CA ARG A 157 16.16 -9.12 -15.60
C ARG A 157 14.65 -9.11 -15.35
N SER A 158 14.22 -9.85 -14.34
CA SER A 158 12.83 -9.77 -13.87
C SER A 158 12.54 -8.39 -13.30
N PRO A 159 11.28 -7.90 -13.42
CA PRO A 159 10.86 -6.66 -12.79
C PRO A 159 11.22 -6.63 -11.29
N ALA A 160 11.85 -5.55 -10.85
CA ALA A 160 12.28 -5.35 -9.46
C ALA A 160 11.17 -4.66 -8.66
N LEU A 161 10.76 -5.25 -7.53
CA LEU A 161 9.83 -4.62 -6.60
C LEU A 161 10.52 -3.43 -5.91
N THR A 162 9.95 -2.23 -6.03
CA THR A 162 10.52 -1.00 -5.49
C THR A 162 9.73 -0.44 -4.31
N ILE A 163 8.39 -0.47 -4.38
CA ILE A 163 7.51 0.04 -3.33
C ILE A 163 6.35 -0.94 -3.13
N GLU A 164 6.00 -1.20 -1.89
CA GLU A 164 4.79 -1.93 -1.50
C GLU A 164 3.90 -1.01 -0.68
N LEU A 165 2.59 -0.99 -1.02
CA LEU A 165 1.59 -0.20 -0.32
C LEU A 165 0.47 -1.09 0.22
N ALA A 166 -0.10 -0.69 1.34
CA ALA A 166 -1.33 -1.26 1.89
C ALA A 166 -2.31 -0.12 2.21
N ALA A 167 -3.53 -0.21 1.71
CA ALA A 167 -4.57 0.82 1.85
C ALA A 167 -4.02 2.25 1.55
N GLY A 168 -3.29 2.39 0.44
CA GLY A 168 -2.71 3.65 -0.01
C GLY A 168 -1.46 4.14 0.75
N LYS A 169 -1.03 3.44 1.81
CA LYS A 169 0.15 3.81 2.60
C LYS A 169 1.34 2.93 2.26
N VAL A 170 2.52 3.53 2.14
CA VAL A 170 3.78 2.81 1.90
C VAL A 170 4.12 1.97 3.14
N VAL A 171 4.29 0.66 2.93
CA VAL A 171 4.67 -0.28 4.01
C VAL A 171 6.07 -0.86 3.81
N ARG A 172 6.59 -0.83 2.58
CA ARG A 172 7.94 -1.30 2.27
C ARG A 172 8.52 -0.54 1.08
N VAL A 173 9.82 -0.26 1.15
CA VAL A 173 10.59 0.40 0.09
C VAL A 173 11.90 -0.37 -0.09
N SER A 174 12.31 -0.59 -1.35
CA SER A 174 13.63 -1.17 -1.64
C SER A 174 14.75 -0.15 -1.41
N ASP A 175 15.98 -0.63 -1.28
CA ASP A 175 17.15 0.26 -1.12
C ASP A 175 17.41 1.12 -2.36
N GLN A 176 16.96 0.67 -3.52
CA GLN A 176 17.10 1.37 -4.80
C GLN A 176 15.72 1.67 -5.40
N VAL A 177 15.19 2.86 -5.11
CA VAL A 177 13.98 3.36 -5.75
C VAL A 177 14.37 4.18 -6.98
N PRO A 178 13.89 3.82 -8.19
CA PRO A 178 14.21 4.58 -9.40
C PRO A 178 13.57 5.99 -9.36
N THR A 179 14.18 6.95 -10.07
CA THR A 179 13.74 8.35 -10.08
C THR A 179 12.27 8.50 -10.42
N TRP A 180 11.80 7.82 -11.46
CA TRP A 180 10.38 7.89 -11.86
C TRP A 180 9.41 7.48 -10.73
N ALA A 181 9.78 6.49 -9.90
CA ALA A 181 8.94 6.05 -8.80
C ALA A 181 9.04 7.01 -7.60
N ARG A 182 10.23 7.56 -7.33
CA ARG A 182 10.39 8.62 -6.32
C ARG A 182 9.55 9.85 -6.63
N ASP A 183 9.56 10.29 -7.88
CA ASP A 183 8.83 11.48 -8.31
C ASP A 183 7.32 11.24 -8.27
N LEU A 184 6.87 10.09 -8.80
CA LEU A 184 5.44 9.76 -8.87
C LEU A 184 4.81 9.53 -7.49
N TYR A 185 5.54 8.92 -6.57
CA TYR A 185 5.08 8.56 -5.23
C TYR A 185 5.71 9.40 -4.12
N ALA A 186 6.20 10.60 -4.43
CA ALA A 186 6.92 11.46 -3.49
C ALA A 186 6.13 11.72 -2.20
N LYS A 187 4.83 12.03 -2.33
CA LYS A 187 3.92 12.32 -1.20
C LYS A 187 3.73 11.11 -0.28
N GLU A 188 3.71 9.90 -0.82
CA GLU A 188 3.53 8.66 -0.08
C GLU A 188 4.84 8.19 0.56
N LEU A 189 5.98 8.48 -0.08
CA LEU A 189 7.31 8.13 0.41
C LEU A 189 7.79 9.04 1.54
N GLU A 190 7.36 10.30 1.58
CA GLU A 190 7.80 11.27 2.60
C GLU A 190 7.48 10.81 4.04
N PRO A 191 6.25 10.41 4.41
CA PRO A 191 5.96 9.91 5.75
C PRO A 191 6.75 8.65 6.10
N PHE A 192 6.96 7.75 5.14
CA PHE A 192 7.74 6.53 5.34
C PHE A 192 9.22 6.84 5.59
N SER A 193 9.80 7.79 4.85
CA SER A 193 11.18 8.23 5.02
C SER A 193 11.37 8.96 6.35
N ALA A 194 10.46 9.85 6.71
CA ALA A 194 10.46 10.55 8.00
C ALA A 194 10.40 9.56 9.17
N SER A 195 9.57 8.52 9.08
CA SER A 195 9.47 7.45 10.07
C SER A 195 10.79 6.68 10.24
N ARG A 196 11.50 6.40 9.15
CA ARG A 196 12.83 5.72 9.20
C ARG A 196 13.93 6.62 9.76
N LEU A 197 13.90 7.92 9.47
CA LEU A 197 14.90 8.88 9.97
C LEU A 197 14.71 9.22 11.44
N ASN A 198 13.47 9.21 11.92
CA ASN A 198 13.15 9.45 13.33
C ASN A 198 12.08 8.47 13.83
N PRO A 199 12.44 7.22 14.14
CA PRO A 199 11.51 6.20 14.61
C PRO A 199 10.76 6.59 15.89
N ALA A 200 11.40 7.37 16.76
CA ALA A 200 10.78 7.85 18.01
C ALA A 200 9.66 8.84 17.74
N ALA A 201 9.88 9.81 16.82
CA ALA A 201 8.86 10.77 16.43
C ALA A 201 7.68 10.10 15.72
N ALA A 202 7.94 9.13 14.86
CA ALA A 202 6.90 8.35 14.19
C ALA A 202 6.06 7.56 15.21
N SER A 203 6.71 6.84 16.09
CA SER A 203 6.05 6.08 17.16
C SER A 203 5.24 6.99 18.11
N PHE A 204 5.70 8.21 18.35
CA PHE A 204 4.94 9.21 19.11
C PHE A 204 3.72 9.75 18.32
N ALA A 205 3.83 9.94 17.03
CA ALA A 205 2.70 10.31 16.17
C ALA A 205 1.62 9.21 16.17
N ASP A 206 2.01 7.94 16.09
CA ASP A 206 1.09 6.80 16.21
C ASP A 206 0.40 6.77 17.58
N ALA A 207 1.11 7.11 18.65
CA ALA A 207 0.55 7.22 20.01
C ALA A 207 -0.51 8.32 20.11
N LYS A 208 -0.33 9.46 19.41
CA LYS A 208 -1.35 10.50 19.30
C LYS A 208 -2.62 10.01 18.62
N VAL A 209 -2.49 9.21 17.55
CA VAL A 209 -3.64 8.61 16.85
C VAL A 209 -4.43 7.68 17.80
N ILE A 210 -3.73 6.88 18.60
CA ILE A 210 -4.38 6.03 19.62
C ILE A 210 -5.14 6.89 20.63
N ALA A 211 -4.51 7.93 21.16
CA ALA A 211 -5.12 8.83 22.11
C ALA A 211 -6.37 9.54 21.55
N GLN A 212 -6.29 10.03 20.31
CA GLN A 212 -7.42 10.67 19.61
C GLN A 212 -8.62 9.74 19.42
N LYS A 213 -8.37 8.47 19.09
CA LYS A 213 -9.45 7.48 18.97
C LYS A 213 -10.19 7.22 20.29
N LEU A 214 -9.54 7.42 21.43
CA LEU A 214 -10.09 7.17 22.75
C LEU A 214 -10.69 8.43 23.38
N GLY A 215 -10.06 9.59 23.20
CA GLY A 215 -10.44 10.84 23.87
C GLY A 215 -10.92 11.97 22.95
N GLY A 216 -11.02 11.73 21.62
CA GLY A 216 -11.40 12.74 20.61
C GLY A 216 -10.24 13.65 20.20
N ASP A 217 -10.54 14.68 19.42
CA ASP A 217 -9.52 15.53 18.78
C ASP A 217 -8.75 16.44 19.76
N GLU A 218 -9.33 16.76 20.92
CA GLU A 218 -8.75 17.67 21.91
C GLU A 218 -7.87 17.00 22.97
N VAL A 219 -7.31 15.83 22.66
CA VAL A 219 -6.45 15.09 23.60
C VAL A 219 -5.09 15.73 23.77
N VAL A 220 -4.56 15.67 24.99
CA VAL A 220 -3.20 16.07 25.35
C VAL A 220 -2.34 14.80 25.47
N VAL A 221 -1.32 14.68 24.64
CA VAL A 221 -0.34 13.58 24.72
C VAL A 221 1.00 14.16 25.16
N ARG A 222 1.53 13.66 26.27
CA ARG A 222 2.77 14.13 26.88
C ARG A 222 3.85 13.05 26.84
N ILE A 223 5.10 13.48 26.79
CA ILE A 223 6.27 12.66 27.09
C ILE A 223 6.62 12.90 28.56
N PRO A 224 6.96 11.86 29.34
CA PRO A 224 7.40 12.06 30.72
C PRO A 224 8.56 13.05 30.79
N GLY A 225 8.45 14.03 31.68
CA GLY A 225 9.56 14.95 31.95
C GLY A 225 10.69 14.27 32.73
N ASN A 226 11.86 14.90 32.80
CA ASN A 226 13.00 14.44 33.57
C ASN A 226 12.80 14.59 35.11
N ASN A 227 11.58 14.90 35.54
CA ASN A 227 11.27 15.09 36.97
C ASN A 227 11.01 13.71 37.61
N THR A 228 11.94 13.27 38.43
CA THR A 228 11.88 11.98 39.15
C THR A 228 10.79 11.92 40.23
N SER A 229 10.21 13.07 40.60
CA SER A 229 9.10 13.13 41.58
C SER A 229 7.73 12.94 40.95
N GLN A 230 7.65 12.93 39.61
CA GLN A 230 6.37 12.82 38.94
C GLN A 230 5.96 11.35 38.79
N VAL A 231 4.78 11.06 39.32
CA VAL A 231 4.13 9.74 39.18
C VAL A 231 3.05 9.80 38.12
N HIS A 232 3.09 8.87 37.18
CA HIS A 232 2.03 8.74 36.19
C HIS A 232 1.16 7.53 36.55
N GLN A 233 -0.08 7.77 37.00
CA GLN A 233 -1.01 6.69 37.27
C GLN A 233 -2.13 6.67 36.27
N GLY A 234 -2.41 5.50 35.69
CA GLY A 234 -3.47 5.31 34.72
C GLY A 234 -3.40 3.98 34.00
N MET A 235 -4.34 3.78 33.10
CA MET A 235 -4.46 2.54 32.34
C MET A 235 -3.57 2.55 31.12
N MET A 236 -2.87 1.43 30.84
CA MET A 236 -2.18 1.22 29.55
C MET A 236 -3.22 0.89 28.49
N VAL A 237 -3.47 1.84 27.58
CA VAL A 237 -4.58 1.78 26.61
C VAL A 237 -4.11 1.43 25.19
N GLY A 238 -2.82 1.43 24.94
CA GLY A 238 -2.28 1.10 23.63
C GLY A 238 -0.77 1.01 23.60
N GLU A 239 -0.27 0.52 22.48
CA GLU A 239 1.15 0.45 22.20
C GLU A 239 1.45 0.84 20.74
N THR A 240 2.64 1.32 20.51
CA THR A 240 3.21 1.60 19.19
C THR A 240 4.54 0.86 19.04
N ALA A 241 5.27 1.10 17.98
CA ALA A 241 6.56 0.44 17.78
C ALA A 241 7.52 0.63 18.96
N LEU A 242 7.61 1.85 19.53
CA LEU A 242 8.58 2.19 20.57
C LEU A 242 7.94 2.69 21.88
N HIS A 243 6.63 2.93 21.92
CA HIS A 243 5.99 3.50 23.10
C HIS A 243 4.82 2.65 23.60
N TRP A 244 4.63 2.68 24.92
CA TRP A 244 3.37 2.42 25.60
C TRP A 244 2.56 3.72 25.71
N VAL A 245 1.24 3.65 25.60
CA VAL A 245 0.31 4.77 25.76
C VAL A 245 -0.50 4.55 27.01
N GLN A 246 -0.32 5.43 28.00
CA GLN A 246 -1.03 5.39 29.27
C GLN A 246 -2.06 6.53 29.33
N GLN A 247 -3.32 6.24 29.60
CA GLN A 247 -4.34 7.23 29.87
C GLN A 247 -4.31 7.55 31.36
N VAL A 248 -3.91 8.78 31.70
CA VAL A 248 -3.77 9.22 33.08
C VAL A 248 -4.96 10.07 33.57
N GLN A 249 -5.69 10.67 32.63
CA GLN A 249 -6.97 11.40 32.86
C GLN A 249 -7.81 11.26 31.57
N ASP A 250 -9.07 11.68 31.63
CA ASP A 250 -10.03 11.51 30.53
C ASP A 250 -9.46 11.86 29.14
N LYS A 251 -8.90 13.07 28.98
CA LYS A 251 -8.30 13.54 27.72
C LYS A 251 -6.77 13.65 27.77
N THR A 252 -6.12 13.09 28.78
CA THR A 252 -4.67 13.22 28.98
C THR A 252 -4.00 11.85 28.93
N PHE A 253 -3.01 11.76 28.05
CA PHE A 253 -2.23 10.55 27.82
C PHE A 253 -0.74 10.82 28.02
N VAL A 254 -0.02 9.81 28.47
CA VAL A 254 1.43 9.85 28.63
C VAL A 254 2.03 8.71 27.82
N THR A 255 3.08 9.00 27.05
CA THR A 255 3.79 7.98 26.27
C THR A 255 5.07 7.58 27.00
N HIS A 256 5.29 6.29 27.17
CA HIS A 256 6.49 5.75 27.80
C HIS A 256 7.29 4.92 26.80
N PHE A 257 8.58 5.16 26.68
CA PHE A 257 9.42 4.28 25.87
C PHE A 257 9.36 2.83 26.40
N LYS A 258 9.16 1.85 25.50
CA LYS A 258 9.14 0.44 25.87
C LYS A 258 10.45 0.00 26.53
N THR A 259 11.57 0.56 26.10
CA THR A 259 12.90 0.31 26.68
C THR A 259 13.09 0.87 28.09
N ALA A 260 12.25 1.80 28.51
CA ALA A 260 12.30 2.37 29.85
C ALA A 260 11.47 1.56 30.88
N LEU A 261 10.49 0.80 30.42
CA LEU A 261 9.57 0.02 31.23
C LEU A 261 9.92 -1.49 31.25
N PRO A 262 9.48 -2.22 32.29
CA PRO A 262 9.59 -3.69 32.30
C PRO A 262 8.81 -4.34 31.14
N SER A 263 9.29 -5.49 30.65
CA SER A 263 8.61 -6.29 29.62
C SER A 263 7.28 -6.92 30.07
N THR A 264 6.94 -6.80 31.36
CA THR A 264 5.72 -7.34 31.97
C THR A 264 4.50 -6.41 31.89
N ILE A 265 4.60 -5.29 31.14
CA ILE A 265 3.47 -4.39 30.94
C ILE A 265 2.41 -5.09 30.07
N GLU A 266 1.15 -4.98 30.51
CA GLU A 266 -0.02 -5.52 29.82
C GLU A 266 -1.03 -4.39 29.53
N LEU A 267 -1.68 -4.46 28.37
CA LEU A 267 -2.77 -3.53 28.01
C LEU A 267 -3.98 -3.75 28.92
N GLN A 268 -4.79 -2.71 29.06
CA GLN A 268 -6.01 -2.65 29.86
C GLN A 268 -5.77 -2.87 31.38
N ARG A 269 -4.51 -2.68 31.84
CA ARG A 269 -4.17 -2.67 33.26
C ARG A 269 -3.72 -1.27 33.70
N THR A 270 -4.04 -0.93 34.95
CA THR A 270 -3.64 0.34 35.57
C THR A 270 -2.27 0.18 36.22
N TYR A 271 -1.36 1.09 35.90
CA TYR A 271 -0.02 1.14 36.47
C TYR A 271 0.28 2.49 37.09
N GLN A 272 1.08 2.49 38.16
CA GLN A 272 1.84 3.64 38.61
C GLN A 272 3.25 3.57 38.01
N VAL A 273 3.65 4.60 37.26
CA VAL A 273 4.95 4.66 36.59
C VAL A 273 5.78 5.78 37.21
N HIS A 274 6.95 5.41 37.73
CA HIS A 274 7.92 6.29 38.37
C HIS A 274 9.22 6.29 37.55
N TYR A 275 9.74 7.47 37.23
CA TYR A 275 11.02 7.60 36.55
C TYR A 275 12.18 7.82 37.52
N THR A 276 13.30 7.21 37.26
CA THR A 276 14.57 7.44 37.95
C THR A 276 15.36 8.54 37.26
N ALA A 277 16.34 9.13 37.94
CA ALA A 277 17.24 10.15 37.39
C ALA A 277 18.00 9.71 36.11
N HIS A 278 18.08 8.40 35.84
CA HIS A 278 18.76 7.83 34.68
C HIS A 278 17.81 7.42 33.55
N GLY A 279 16.54 7.89 33.58
CA GLY A 279 15.56 7.65 32.51
C GLY A 279 14.99 6.22 32.47
N ARG A 280 15.33 5.35 33.44
CA ARG A 280 14.63 4.07 33.65
C ARG A 280 13.37 4.32 34.44
N ALA A 281 12.33 3.50 34.22
CA ALA A 281 11.10 3.60 34.97
C ALA A 281 10.79 2.30 35.71
N ARG A 282 10.11 2.44 36.86
CA ARG A 282 9.42 1.34 37.54
C ARG A 282 7.94 1.48 37.26
N ALA A 283 7.29 0.37 36.94
CA ALA A 283 5.86 0.30 36.78
C ALA A 283 5.29 -0.70 37.78
N GLU A 284 4.40 -0.23 38.63
CA GLU A 284 3.74 -1.04 39.64
C GLU A 284 2.27 -1.19 39.25
N TRP A 285 1.80 -2.45 39.17
CA TRP A 285 0.40 -2.71 38.88
C TRP A 285 -0.50 -2.33 40.05
N VAL A 286 -1.46 -1.45 39.78
CA VAL A 286 -2.49 -1.06 40.74
C VAL A 286 -3.66 -2.04 40.63
N ARG A 287 -3.79 -2.92 41.62
CA ARG A 287 -4.92 -3.87 41.66
C ARG A 287 -6.22 -3.09 41.84
N PRO A 288 -7.30 -3.44 41.11
CA PRO A 288 -8.62 -2.91 41.38
C PRO A 288 -9.01 -3.22 42.87
N ALA A 289 -9.59 -2.26 43.55
CA ALA A 289 -10.16 -2.52 44.87
C ALA A 289 -11.14 -3.70 44.72
N GLN A 290 -11.00 -4.72 45.54
CA GLN A 290 -12.01 -5.77 45.61
C GLN A 290 -13.32 -5.11 46.05
N PRO A 291 -14.46 -5.40 45.35
CA PRO A 291 -15.76 -4.96 45.83
C PRO A 291 -15.90 -5.51 47.24
N GLY A 292 -16.04 -4.61 48.21
CA GLY A 292 -16.15 -4.97 49.62
C GLY A 292 -17.25 -6.02 49.79
N GLY A 293 -16.88 -7.16 50.35
CA GLY A 293 -17.84 -8.15 50.84
C GLY A 293 -18.64 -7.48 51.91
N GLY A 294 -19.85 -7.04 51.57
CA GLY A 294 -20.83 -6.62 52.55
C GLY A 294 -21.24 -7.87 53.34
N GLY A 295 -20.86 -7.87 54.62
CA GLY A 295 -21.37 -8.78 55.60
C GLY A 295 -22.79 -8.39 56.05
#